data_aa1b122de79ec397359923d345f298fa
#
_entry.id   aa1b122de79ec397359923d345f298fa
#
_cell.length_a   1.000
_cell.length_b   1.000
_cell.length_c   1.000
_cell.angle_alpha   90.00
_cell.angle_beta   90.00
_cell.angle_gamma   90.00
#
_symmetry.space_group_name_H-M   'P 1'
#
loop_
_entity.id
_entity.type
_entity.pdbx_description
1 polymer ?
#
loop_
_entity_poly.entity_id
_entity_poly.type
_entity_poly.pdbx_seq_one_letter_code
_entity_poly.pdbx_strand_id
1 'polypeptide(L)'
;MPTLHWVGKDQVRNHHRDVTYRVLREKFTFSAHESLPKNSLDNKIIHGDNLEALKSLLPEYEGKVKCVYIDPPYNTGNENWVYNDNVNDPRIKKWLGKVVGKENEDMSRQDKWLCMMYPRLKLLHRLLSEDGSIWVSIDDNAVGILRPVLDEIFGVGNFVTCVIWEKADSPRNSASQFSTDHDYILVYSKRPNWVPARLARTAESDSIYDNPDDDPNGSWIAGDPFANKPYSKGLFTITGPTGREFSPPPGRFWRVSEEKLRALDAEGRIWWGPTGDARPSIKRYLNEVGDLVPRTLWKKDVGSNRSSKNEMRAIFSGSSSFDTPKPSSLIGRILDIAADSDSIILDSYAGSGTTGHAVLKANAQDEGTRRFILIEMMDYAESLTAERIKRVANGYGEEAKPVPGLGGGFTYYSLGEPLFVEYGNLNAAAGIDAIRTYVAWQEGIVEGAVSSSAESLHRYWLGEANGLRVFFAYEEHSVTTLDLELLAELVKVAGPVLVYADQLALGEDFMRRHGIGFKKIPRDIARL
;
A
#
# COMPACT_ATOMS: atom_id res chain seq x y z
N MET A 1 -18.34 19.35 1.31
CA MET A 1 -18.10 17.96 1.74
C MET A 1 -18.37 17.88 3.23
N PRO A 2 -19.15 16.92 3.75
CA PRO A 2 -19.29 16.76 5.19
C PRO A 2 -17.93 16.42 5.79
N THR A 3 -17.57 17.11 6.86
CA THR A 3 -16.30 16.91 7.59
C THR A 3 -16.62 16.31 8.94
N LEU A 4 -15.93 15.24 9.31
CA LEU A 4 -16.04 14.65 10.63
C LEU A 4 -15.28 15.54 11.65
N HIS A 5 -15.94 15.95 12.72
CA HIS A 5 -15.33 16.67 13.83
C HIS A 5 -15.23 15.78 15.06
N TRP A 6 -14.10 15.84 15.76
CA TRP A 6 -13.85 15.13 17.02
C TRP A 6 -12.93 15.95 17.91
N VAL A 7 -12.93 15.66 19.21
CA VAL A 7 -12.06 16.34 20.17
C VAL A 7 -10.60 16.03 19.87
N GLY A 8 -9.79 17.08 19.74
CA GLY A 8 -8.36 16.96 19.41
C GLY A 8 -8.03 16.98 17.92
N LYS A 9 -9.01 17.12 17.00
CA LYS A 9 -8.77 17.16 15.55
C LYS A 9 -7.81 18.27 15.16
N ASP A 10 -7.99 19.47 15.69
CA ASP A 10 -7.19 20.63 15.30
C ASP A 10 -5.71 20.46 15.69
N GLN A 11 -5.43 19.79 16.79
CA GLN A 11 -4.08 19.47 17.27
C GLN A 11 -3.38 18.44 16.36
N VAL A 12 -4.13 17.46 15.81
CA VAL A 12 -3.54 16.39 14.99
C VAL A 12 -3.59 16.67 13.50
N ARG A 13 -4.37 17.65 13.05
CA ARG A 13 -4.59 17.97 11.63
C ARG A 13 -3.30 18.17 10.85
N ASN A 14 -2.33 18.86 11.44
CA ASN A 14 -1.02 19.13 10.86
C ASN A 14 0.13 18.41 11.58
N HIS A 15 -0.17 17.63 12.60
CA HIS A 15 0.84 16.98 13.44
C HIS A 15 1.81 16.09 12.64
N HIS A 16 1.38 15.50 11.52
CA HIS A 16 2.25 14.75 10.61
C HIS A 16 3.45 15.55 10.08
N ARG A 17 3.38 16.89 10.11
CA ARG A 17 4.49 17.80 9.76
C ARG A 17 5.47 17.95 10.91
N ASP A 18 4.95 17.99 12.14
CA ASP A 18 5.73 18.23 13.36
C ASP A 18 6.33 16.95 13.95
N VAL A 19 5.99 15.79 13.39
CA VAL A 19 6.55 14.50 13.81
C VAL A 19 8.06 14.51 13.64
N THR A 20 8.75 14.06 14.67
CA THR A 20 10.20 13.98 14.68
C THR A 20 10.70 13.02 13.60
N TYR A 21 11.52 13.52 12.68
CA TYR A 21 12.28 12.66 11.79
C TYR A 21 13.40 11.97 12.58
N ARG A 22 13.48 10.64 12.45
CA ARG A 22 14.54 9.83 13.05
C ARG A 22 15.32 9.09 11.99
N VAL A 23 16.61 8.92 12.24
CA VAL A 23 17.46 8.08 11.41
C VAL A 23 17.06 6.62 11.59
N LEU A 24 16.94 5.86 10.50
CA LEU A 24 16.79 4.42 10.58
C LEU A 24 18.15 3.78 10.86
N ARG A 25 18.30 3.15 12.03
CA ARG A 25 19.54 2.47 12.44
C ARG A 25 19.44 0.99 12.09
N GLU A 26 20.25 0.55 11.16
CA GLU A 26 20.42 -0.86 10.86
C GLU A 26 20.89 -1.64 12.09
N LYS A 27 20.28 -2.79 12.34
CA LYS A 27 20.64 -3.71 13.42
C LYS A 27 21.27 -4.98 12.89
N PHE A 28 20.65 -5.57 11.88
CA PHE A 28 21.18 -6.75 11.19
C PHE A 28 20.49 -6.92 9.85
N THR A 29 21.14 -7.68 8.98
CA THR A 29 20.57 -8.14 7.70
C THR A 29 20.45 -9.65 7.73
N PHE A 30 19.36 -10.16 7.19
CA PHE A 30 19.09 -11.58 7.02
C PHE A 30 18.92 -11.92 5.54
N SER A 31 19.54 -13.03 5.11
CA SER A 31 19.38 -13.61 3.77
C SER A 31 19.24 -15.13 3.88
N ALA A 32 18.26 -15.71 3.20
CA ALA A 32 18.05 -17.16 3.19
C ALA A 32 19.13 -17.92 2.38
N HIS A 33 19.79 -17.25 1.41
CA HIS A 33 20.88 -17.81 0.60
C HIS A 33 21.92 -16.73 0.31
N GLU A 34 23.21 -17.11 0.28
CA GLU A 34 24.33 -16.21 0.00
C GLU A 34 24.33 -15.65 -1.44
N SER A 35 23.61 -16.28 -2.38
CA SER A 35 23.59 -15.95 -3.82
C SER A 35 22.36 -15.16 -4.27
N LEU A 36 21.58 -14.57 -3.36
CA LEU A 36 20.38 -13.83 -3.73
C LEU A 36 20.68 -12.53 -4.50
N PRO A 37 19.79 -12.11 -5.41
CA PRO A 37 19.90 -10.80 -6.05
C PRO A 37 19.98 -9.68 -5.00
N LYS A 38 20.75 -8.62 -5.27
CA LYS A 38 20.89 -7.47 -4.34
C LYS A 38 19.56 -6.91 -3.85
N ASN A 39 18.52 -6.94 -4.69
CA ASN A 39 17.17 -6.41 -4.39
C ASN A 39 16.44 -7.18 -3.26
N SER A 40 16.81 -8.42 -2.98
CA SER A 40 16.18 -9.18 -1.89
C SER A 40 16.54 -8.68 -0.49
N LEU A 41 17.59 -7.86 -0.38
CA LEU A 41 18.01 -7.21 0.86
C LEU A 41 17.37 -5.82 1.05
N ASP A 42 16.68 -5.29 0.03
CA ASP A 42 16.00 -3.99 0.08
C ASP A 42 14.67 -4.04 0.86
N ASN A 43 14.25 -5.24 1.29
CA ASN A 43 13.13 -5.39 2.21
C ASN A 43 13.49 -4.82 3.59
N LYS A 44 12.56 -4.07 4.19
CA LYS A 44 12.79 -3.43 5.48
C LYS A 44 11.79 -3.93 6.53
N ILE A 45 12.31 -4.22 7.73
CA ILE A 45 11.50 -4.39 8.95
C ILE A 45 11.97 -3.32 9.93
N ILE A 46 11.07 -2.45 10.36
CA ILE A 46 11.41 -1.30 11.22
C ILE A 46 10.69 -1.46 12.56
N HIS A 47 11.46 -1.57 13.62
CA HIS A 47 10.94 -1.60 14.99
C HIS A 47 10.90 -0.19 15.57
N GLY A 48 9.70 0.27 15.94
CA GLY A 48 9.48 1.55 16.59
C GLY A 48 8.09 2.11 16.36
N ASP A 49 7.83 3.30 16.90
CA ASP A 49 6.55 4.00 16.67
C ASP A 49 6.32 4.20 15.18
N ASN A 50 5.17 3.74 14.70
CA ASN A 50 4.88 3.77 13.27
C ASN A 50 4.72 5.20 12.71
N LEU A 51 4.33 6.19 13.52
CA LEU A 51 4.23 7.57 13.08
C LEU A 51 5.62 8.18 12.80
N GLU A 52 6.60 7.95 13.71
CA GLU A 52 7.98 8.38 13.52
C GLU A 52 8.66 7.59 12.39
N ALA A 53 8.41 6.27 12.30
CA ALA A 53 8.94 5.44 11.23
C ALA A 53 8.43 5.88 9.84
N LEU A 54 7.13 6.14 9.70
CA LEU A 54 6.54 6.65 8.45
C LEU A 54 7.14 8.00 8.05
N LYS A 55 7.38 8.89 9.02
CA LYS A 55 8.06 10.16 8.77
C LYS A 55 9.49 9.94 8.26
N SER A 56 10.20 8.98 8.85
CA SER A 56 11.59 8.65 8.52
C SER A 56 11.75 8.00 7.14
N LEU A 57 10.68 7.42 6.59
CA LEU A 57 10.67 6.85 5.24
C LEU A 57 10.50 7.90 4.13
N LEU A 58 10.01 9.10 4.42
CA LEU A 58 9.70 10.09 3.38
C LEU A 58 10.88 10.43 2.45
N PRO A 59 12.11 10.65 2.95
CA PRO A 59 13.22 11.02 2.07
C PRO A 59 13.52 9.98 0.97
N GLU A 60 13.31 8.71 1.27
CA GLU A 60 13.59 7.62 0.34
C GLU A 60 12.35 7.17 -0.45
N TYR A 61 11.15 7.22 0.17
CA TYR A 61 9.94 6.55 -0.35
C TYR A 61 8.76 7.47 -0.64
N GLU A 62 8.85 8.80 -0.50
CA GLU A 62 7.73 9.69 -0.84
C GLU A 62 7.32 9.49 -2.31
N GLY A 63 6.03 9.19 -2.53
CA GLY A 63 5.47 8.97 -3.86
C GLY A 63 5.94 7.69 -4.56
N LYS A 64 6.52 6.70 -3.85
CA LYS A 64 7.07 5.48 -4.45
C LYS A 64 6.35 4.18 -4.05
N VAL A 65 5.54 4.19 -3.01
CA VAL A 65 4.84 3.00 -2.52
C VAL A 65 3.64 2.71 -3.39
N LYS A 66 3.59 1.54 -4.02
CA LYS A 66 2.50 1.14 -4.91
C LYS A 66 1.27 0.64 -4.16
N CYS A 67 1.48 -0.17 -3.13
CA CYS A 67 0.41 -0.74 -2.33
C CYS A 67 0.68 -0.53 -0.84
N VAL A 68 -0.26 0.09 -0.15
CA VAL A 68 -0.29 0.16 1.31
C VAL A 68 -1.39 -0.77 1.79
N TYR A 69 -1.04 -1.73 2.64
CA TYR A 69 -2.00 -2.50 3.43
C TYR A 69 -1.80 -2.21 4.90
N ILE A 70 -2.87 -1.97 5.63
CA ILE A 70 -2.83 -1.81 7.08
C ILE A 70 -3.99 -2.52 7.76
N ASP A 71 -3.68 -3.08 8.93
CA ASP A 71 -4.63 -3.70 9.86
C ASP A 71 -4.55 -2.98 11.22
N PRO A 72 -5.07 -1.73 11.31
CA PRO A 72 -4.95 -0.93 12.52
C PRO A 72 -5.82 -1.49 13.66
N PRO A 73 -5.65 -1.03 14.92
CA PRO A 73 -6.57 -1.37 16.00
C PRO A 73 -8.02 -1.07 15.64
N TYR A 74 -8.95 -2.02 15.91
CA TYR A 74 -10.36 -1.92 15.51
C TYR A 74 -11.23 -1.10 16.45
N ASN A 75 -10.65 -0.59 17.54
CA ASN A 75 -11.36 0.24 18.51
C ASN A 75 -12.53 -0.47 19.21
N THR A 76 -12.44 -1.79 19.43
CA THR A 76 -13.52 -2.62 20.01
C THR A 76 -13.74 -2.39 21.52
N GLY A 77 -12.75 -1.82 22.23
CA GLY A 77 -12.80 -1.55 23.66
C GLY A 77 -12.51 -2.76 24.54
N ASN A 78 -12.04 -3.85 23.97
CA ASN A 78 -11.55 -5.00 24.74
C ASN A 78 -10.14 -4.71 25.26
N GLU A 79 -10.04 -4.23 26.48
CA GLU A 79 -8.77 -3.83 27.13
C GLU A 79 -7.77 -4.98 27.33
N ASN A 80 -8.21 -6.22 27.20
CA ASN A 80 -7.38 -7.43 27.38
C ASN A 80 -6.69 -7.92 26.10
N TRP A 81 -6.90 -7.29 24.96
CA TRP A 81 -6.26 -7.64 23.69
C TRP A 81 -5.00 -6.81 23.50
N VAL A 82 -3.86 -7.44 23.68
CA VAL A 82 -2.53 -6.80 23.65
C VAL A 82 -2.19 -6.19 22.28
N TYR A 83 -2.92 -6.54 21.24
CA TYR A 83 -2.49 -6.27 19.88
C TYR A 83 -3.32 -5.27 19.05
N ASN A 84 -4.65 -5.31 19.07
CA ASN A 84 -5.46 -4.59 18.06
C ASN A 84 -6.34 -3.45 18.59
N ASP A 85 -6.44 -3.23 19.91
CA ASP A 85 -7.39 -2.28 20.47
C ASP A 85 -6.77 -1.22 21.38
N ASN A 86 -5.45 -1.15 21.48
CA ASN A 86 -4.82 -0.45 22.58
C ASN A 86 -4.54 1.04 22.30
N VAL A 87 -5.61 1.82 22.08
CA VAL A 87 -5.55 3.28 22.30
C VAL A 87 -5.15 3.60 23.76
N ASN A 88 -5.23 2.62 24.64
CA ASN A 88 -4.80 2.66 26.04
C ASN A 88 -3.33 2.27 26.26
N ASP A 89 -2.56 1.89 25.23
CA ASP A 89 -1.11 1.67 25.36
C ASP A 89 -0.45 2.89 26.03
N PRO A 90 0.41 2.70 27.04
CA PRO A 90 1.08 3.79 27.75
C PRO A 90 1.84 4.75 26.82
N ARG A 91 2.40 4.26 25.71
CA ARG A 91 3.10 5.05 24.70
C ARG A 91 2.13 5.94 23.94
N ILE A 92 0.97 5.41 23.52
CA ILE A 92 -0.10 6.18 22.85
C ILE A 92 -0.72 7.20 23.82
N LYS A 93 -1.00 6.82 25.07
CA LYS A 93 -1.48 7.76 26.10
C LYS A 93 -0.51 8.91 26.35
N LYS A 94 0.80 8.61 26.45
CA LYS A 94 1.84 9.63 26.62
C LYS A 94 1.91 10.55 25.41
N TRP A 95 1.82 10.00 24.22
CA TRP A 95 1.79 10.77 22.97
C TRP A 95 0.55 11.66 22.89
N LEU A 96 -0.65 11.13 23.15
CA LEU A 96 -1.91 11.90 23.18
C LEU A 96 -1.85 13.03 24.19
N GLY A 97 -1.39 12.78 25.43
CA GLY A 97 -1.22 13.81 26.46
C GLY A 97 -0.26 14.92 26.03
N LYS A 98 0.80 14.59 25.29
CA LYS A 98 1.75 15.57 24.77
C LYS A 98 1.19 16.39 23.60
N VAL A 99 0.46 15.76 22.67
CA VAL A 99 -0.03 16.38 21.44
C VAL A 99 -1.36 17.10 21.63
N VAL A 100 -2.30 16.50 22.35
CA VAL A 100 -3.65 17.02 22.55
C VAL A 100 -3.76 17.86 23.85
N GLY A 101 -2.89 17.60 24.82
CA GLY A 101 -2.87 18.36 26.07
C GLY A 101 -4.08 18.09 26.96
N LYS A 102 -4.67 19.15 27.56
CA LYS A 102 -5.78 19.05 28.52
C LYS A 102 -7.06 18.47 27.91
N GLU A 103 -7.31 18.66 26.63
CA GLU A 103 -8.48 18.09 25.93
C GLU A 103 -8.49 16.55 25.96
N ASN A 104 -7.35 15.90 26.23
CA ASN A 104 -7.26 14.44 26.33
C ASN A 104 -8.12 13.85 27.47
N GLU A 105 -8.45 14.63 28.49
CA GLU A 105 -9.30 14.20 29.62
C GLU A 105 -10.77 14.02 29.18
N ASP A 106 -11.24 14.83 28.23
CA ASP A 106 -12.62 14.82 27.72
C ASP A 106 -12.81 13.93 26.48
N MET A 107 -11.74 13.31 25.97
CA MET A 107 -11.77 12.50 24.76
C MET A 107 -12.46 11.16 24.97
N SER A 108 -13.45 10.88 24.13
CA SER A 108 -13.98 9.53 23.97
C SER A 108 -12.94 8.57 23.40
N ARG A 109 -13.21 7.26 23.50
CA ARG A 109 -12.36 6.25 22.85
C ARG A 109 -12.24 6.47 21.33
N GLN A 110 -13.32 6.91 20.69
CA GLN A 110 -13.33 7.21 19.26
C GLN A 110 -12.46 8.41 18.92
N ASP A 111 -12.50 9.49 19.72
CA ASP A 111 -11.64 10.66 19.52
C ASP A 111 -10.16 10.30 19.60
N LYS A 112 -9.78 9.50 20.60
CA LYS A 112 -8.40 9.01 20.78
C LYS A 112 -7.92 8.20 19.56
N TRP A 113 -8.79 7.30 19.08
CA TRP A 113 -8.49 6.48 17.92
C TRP A 113 -8.33 7.33 16.64
N LEU A 114 -9.21 8.30 16.43
CA LEU A 114 -9.14 9.23 15.31
C LEU A 114 -7.88 10.09 15.36
N CYS A 115 -7.51 10.61 16.53
CA CYS A 115 -6.27 11.35 16.73
C CYS A 115 -5.03 10.51 16.43
N MET A 116 -5.04 9.23 16.80
CA MET A 116 -3.95 8.30 16.50
C MET A 116 -3.85 8.02 14.99
N MET A 117 -4.98 7.76 14.32
CA MET A 117 -5.00 7.34 12.92
C MET A 117 -4.72 8.50 11.94
N TYR A 118 -5.25 9.67 12.19
CA TYR A 118 -5.25 10.78 11.24
C TYR A 118 -3.84 11.18 10.73
N PRO A 119 -2.83 11.45 11.58
CA PRO A 119 -1.49 11.81 11.11
C PRO A 119 -0.78 10.66 10.40
N ARG A 120 -1.05 9.41 10.77
CA ARG A 120 -0.51 8.21 10.12
C ARG A 120 -1.06 8.05 8.71
N LEU A 121 -2.37 8.21 8.53
CA LEU A 121 -3.01 8.17 7.22
C LEU A 121 -2.51 9.31 6.30
N LYS A 122 -2.22 10.49 6.85
CA LYS A 122 -1.59 11.59 6.11
C LYS A 122 -0.20 11.21 5.58
N LEU A 123 0.63 10.57 6.39
CA LEU A 123 1.97 10.12 5.96
C LEU A 123 1.88 8.97 4.96
N LEU A 124 0.99 8.02 5.17
CA LEU A 124 0.74 6.94 4.21
C LEU A 124 0.28 7.48 2.84
N HIS A 125 -0.58 8.51 2.84
CA HIS A 125 -0.98 9.18 1.62
C HIS A 125 0.21 9.84 0.89
N ARG A 126 1.17 10.43 1.61
CA ARG A 126 2.38 11.02 1.01
C ARG A 126 3.29 9.95 0.40
N LEU A 127 3.45 8.81 1.08
CA LEU A 127 4.30 7.71 0.62
C LEU A 127 3.75 7.01 -0.64
N LEU A 128 2.42 7.00 -0.83
CA LEU A 128 1.79 6.38 -2.01
C LEU A 128 2.24 7.03 -3.32
N SER A 129 2.57 6.19 -4.30
CA SER A 129 2.77 6.59 -5.69
C SER A 129 1.47 7.09 -6.31
N GLU A 130 1.58 7.84 -7.40
CA GLU A 130 0.42 8.44 -8.07
C GLU A 130 -0.59 7.41 -8.59
N ASP A 131 -0.12 6.21 -8.92
CA ASP A 131 -0.90 5.05 -9.34
C ASP A 131 -1.08 4.01 -8.22
N GLY A 132 -0.77 4.40 -6.98
CA GLY A 132 -0.86 3.54 -5.81
C GLY A 132 -2.24 3.49 -5.17
N SER A 133 -2.44 2.51 -4.29
CA SER A 133 -3.68 2.32 -3.52
C SER A 133 -3.42 1.90 -2.08
N ILE A 134 -4.34 2.29 -1.19
CA ILE A 134 -4.35 1.88 0.22
C ILE A 134 -5.54 0.97 0.50
N TRP A 135 -5.29 -0.06 1.28
CA TRP A 135 -6.21 -1.11 1.70
C TRP A 135 -6.23 -1.17 3.22
N VAL A 136 -7.35 -0.84 3.83
CA VAL A 136 -7.47 -0.74 5.29
C VAL A 136 -8.48 -1.75 5.78
N SER A 137 -8.00 -2.78 6.48
CA SER A 137 -8.85 -3.73 7.20
C SER A 137 -9.47 -3.08 8.42
N ILE A 138 -10.76 -3.27 8.63
CA ILE A 138 -11.52 -2.70 9.74
C ILE A 138 -12.82 -3.49 9.99
N ASP A 139 -13.40 -3.38 11.18
CA ASP A 139 -14.71 -3.97 11.50
C ASP A 139 -15.82 -2.93 11.65
N ASP A 140 -17.01 -3.40 12.08
CA ASP A 140 -18.20 -2.57 12.31
C ASP A 140 -17.99 -1.45 13.34
N ASN A 141 -17.04 -1.60 14.30
CA ASN A 141 -16.83 -0.60 15.34
C ASN A 141 -16.26 0.71 14.80
N ALA A 142 -15.46 0.63 13.73
CA ALA A 142 -14.73 1.80 13.25
C ALA A 142 -14.92 2.11 11.76
N VAL A 143 -15.51 1.23 10.94
CA VAL A 143 -15.72 1.48 9.50
C VAL A 143 -16.49 2.78 9.23
N GLY A 144 -17.51 3.07 10.06
CA GLY A 144 -18.35 4.26 9.93
C GLY A 144 -17.63 5.58 10.20
N ILE A 145 -16.60 5.59 11.05
CA ILE A 145 -15.80 6.77 11.36
C ILE A 145 -14.54 6.87 10.50
N LEU A 146 -13.97 5.74 10.10
CA LEU A 146 -12.77 5.70 9.25
C LEU A 146 -13.07 6.21 7.83
N ARG A 147 -14.22 5.83 7.26
CA ARG A 147 -14.60 6.21 5.89
C ARG A 147 -14.58 7.74 5.67
N PRO A 148 -15.25 8.59 6.50
CA PRO A 148 -15.17 10.04 6.36
C PRO A 148 -13.75 10.62 6.51
N VAL A 149 -12.90 10.01 7.34
CA VAL A 149 -11.50 10.43 7.50
C VAL A 149 -10.70 10.14 6.23
N LEU A 150 -10.88 8.96 5.64
CA LEU A 150 -10.25 8.63 4.36
C LEU A 150 -10.77 9.52 3.22
N ASP A 151 -12.08 9.82 3.19
CA ASP A 151 -12.66 10.77 2.24
C ASP A 151 -12.04 12.18 2.36
N GLU A 152 -11.72 12.62 3.59
CA GLU A 152 -11.05 13.91 3.84
C GLU A 152 -9.59 13.91 3.37
N ILE A 153 -8.85 12.82 3.61
CA ILE A 153 -7.41 12.73 3.34
C ILE A 153 -7.13 12.41 1.88
N PHE A 154 -7.83 11.44 1.33
CA PHE A 154 -7.62 10.93 -0.03
C PHE A 154 -8.51 11.64 -1.07
N GLY A 155 -9.65 12.17 -0.65
CA GLY A 155 -10.69 12.71 -1.52
C GLY A 155 -11.78 11.68 -1.83
N VAL A 156 -13.06 12.13 -1.87
CA VAL A 156 -14.22 11.27 -2.16
C VAL A 156 -14.11 10.59 -3.53
N GLY A 157 -13.57 11.30 -4.53
CA GLY A 157 -13.38 10.76 -5.89
C GLY A 157 -12.35 9.64 -6.00
N ASN A 158 -11.57 9.42 -4.96
CA ASN A 158 -10.53 8.40 -4.89
C ASN A 158 -10.97 7.15 -4.10
N PHE A 159 -12.20 7.14 -3.60
CA PHE A 159 -12.79 5.92 -3.06
C PHE A 159 -13.01 4.91 -4.18
N VAL A 160 -12.39 3.75 -4.05
CA VAL A 160 -12.51 2.67 -5.03
C VAL A 160 -13.68 1.76 -4.65
N THR A 161 -13.60 1.14 -3.47
CA THR A 161 -14.64 0.21 -3.01
C THR A 161 -14.52 -0.10 -1.51
N CYS A 162 -15.52 -0.78 -0.98
CA CYS A 162 -15.47 -1.50 0.29
C CYS A 162 -15.62 -2.99 0.00
N VAL A 163 -14.56 -3.76 0.30
CA VAL A 163 -14.58 -5.21 0.19
C VAL A 163 -15.11 -5.79 1.50
N ILE A 164 -15.96 -6.80 1.40
CA ILE A 164 -16.45 -7.62 2.52
C ILE A 164 -15.67 -8.93 2.51
N TRP A 165 -14.91 -9.18 3.56
CA TRP A 165 -14.14 -10.41 3.73
C TRP A 165 -14.80 -11.33 4.75
N GLU A 166 -15.21 -12.53 4.32
CA GLU A 166 -15.74 -13.60 5.19
C GLU A 166 -14.60 -14.22 6.01
N LYS A 167 -14.45 -13.69 7.25
CA LYS A 167 -13.35 -14.08 8.16
C LYS A 167 -13.62 -15.35 8.97
N ALA A 168 -14.90 -15.73 9.11
CA ALA A 168 -15.33 -16.85 9.93
C ALA A 168 -15.77 -18.05 9.07
N ASP A 169 -15.38 -19.26 9.46
CA ASP A 169 -15.76 -20.50 8.77
C ASP A 169 -17.16 -21.01 9.15
N SER A 170 -17.65 -20.57 10.31
CA SER A 170 -18.93 -20.98 10.87
C SER A 170 -19.44 -19.94 11.86
N PRO A 171 -20.77 -19.82 12.03
CA PRO A 171 -21.35 -18.87 12.95
C PRO A 171 -20.93 -19.16 14.41
N ARG A 172 -20.87 -18.11 15.23
CA ARG A 172 -20.58 -18.20 16.67
C ARG A 172 -21.86 -18.52 17.43
N ASN A 173 -21.99 -19.76 17.91
CA ASN A 173 -23.16 -20.20 18.69
C ASN A 173 -23.33 -19.44 20.01
N SER A 174 -22.29 -18.78 20.52
CA SER A 174 -22.35 -17.94 21.72
C SER A 174 -22.81 -16.50 21.46
N ALA A 175 -23.09 -16.12 20.21
CA ALA A 175 -23.59 -14.80 19.88
C ALA A 175 -25.04 -14.66 20.36
N SER A 176 -25.35 -13.60 21.12
CA SER A 176 -26.69 -13.34 21.62
C SER A 176 -27.66 -12.81 20.54
N GLN A 177 -27.11 -12.22 19.47
CA GLN A 177 -27.87 -11.68 18.35
C GLN A 177 -27.37 -12.25 17.04
N PHE A 178 -26.44 -11.56 16.36
CA PHE A 178 -25.85 -11.99 15.11
C PHE A 178 -24.42 -12.45 15.30
N SER A 179 -24.01 -13.50 14.57
CA SER A 179 -22.61 -13.83 14.42
C SER A 179 -21.95 -12.84 13.48
N THR A 180 -20.90 -12.16 13.91
CA THR A 180 -20.12 -11.27 13.06
C THR A 180 -19.09 -12.10 12.30
N ASP A 181 -19.40 -12.42 11.06
CA ASP A 181 -18.66 -13.38 10.24
C ASP A 181 -17.72 -12.71 9.22
N HIS A 182 -17.72 -11.36 9.15
CA HIS A 182 -16.93 -10.61 8.18
C HIS A 182 -16.20 -9.42 8.80
N ASP A 183 -15.19 -8.94 8.08
CA ASP A 183 -14.58 -7.62 8.22
C ASP A 183 -14.69 -6.86 6.91
N TYR A 184 -14.43 -5.57 6.98
CA TYR A 184 -14.37 -4.68 5.82
C TYR A 184 -12.92 -4.41 5.44
N ILE A 185 -12.68 -4.18 4.14
CA ILE A 185 -11.44 -3.60 3.66
C ILE A 185 -11.81 -2.37 2.83
N LEU A 186 -11.52 -1.19 3.37
CA LEU A 186 -11.71 0.07 2.64
C LEU A 186 -10.57 0.28 1.67
N VAL A 187 -10.90 0.57 0.41
CA VAL A 187 -9.92 0.74 -0.67
C VAL A 187 -10.01 2.16 -1.23
N TYR A 188 -8.88 2.85 -1.20
CA TYR A 188 -8.70 4.17 -1.81
C TYR A 188 -7.49 4.17 -2.73
N SER A 189 -7.58 4.93 -3.81
CA SER A 189 -6.45 5.20 -4.69
C SER A 189 -5.84 6.57 -4.40
N LYS A 190 -4.61 6.79 -4.87
CA LYS A 190 -3.96 8.12 -4.80
C LYS A 190 -4.60 9.12 -5.75
N ARG A 191 -4.96 8.66 -6.96
CA ARG A 191 -5.61 9.47 -8.01
C ARG A 191 -6.95 8.88 -8.44
N PRO A 192 -7.89 9.70 -8.93
CA PRO A 192 -9.12 9.23 -9.56
C PRO A 192 -8.81 8.31 -10.76
N ASN A 193 -9.77 7.46 -11.10
CA ASN A 193 -9.68 6.53 -12.24
C ASN A 193 -8.59 5.43 -12.12
N TRP A 194 -8.13 5.14 -10.91
CA TRP A 194 -7.32 3.95 -10.66
C TRP A 194 -8.08 2.68 -11.07
N VAL A 195 -7.41 1.77 -11.76
CA VAL A 195 -8.01 0.54 -12.26
C VAL A 195 -7.33 -0.65 -11.60
N PRO A 196 -8.08 -1.53 -10.93
CA PRO A 196 -7.53 -2.77 -10.36
C PRO A 196 -7.04 -3.70 -11.49
N ALA A 197 -5.97 -4.43 -11.25
CA ALA A 197 -5.59 -5.53 -12.11
C ALA A 197 -6.69 -6.59 -12.13
N ARG A 198 -6.83 -7.28 -13.25
CA ARG A 198 -7.75 -8.42 -13.36
C ARG A 198 -7.10 -9.65 -12.76
N LEU A 199 -7.93 -10.51 -12.20
CA LEU A 199 -7.47 -11.77 -11.61
C LEU A 199 -7.45 -12.87 -12.68
N ALA A 200 -6.39 -13.65 -12.69
CA ALA A 200 -6.29 -14.82 -13.54
C ALA A 200 -7.50 -15.74 -13.36
N ARG A 201 -7.94 -16.35 -14.44
CA ARG A 201 -9.01 -17.34 -14.42
C ARG A 201 -8.58 -18.59 -13.67
N THR A 202 -9.53 -19.22 -13.01
CA THR A 202 -9.31 -20.47 -12.27
C THR A 202 -10.08 -21.61 -12.91
N ALA A 203 -9.67 -22.86 -12.63
CA ALA A 203 -10.41 -24.03 -13.09
C ALA A 203 -11.90 -24.01 -12.65
N GLU A 204 -12.20 -23.44 -11.48
CA GLU A 204 -13.57 -23.26 -11.01
C GLU A 204 -14.32 -22.24 -11.88
N SER A 205 -13.70 -21.11 -12.23
CA SER A 205 -14.31 -20.10 -13.12
C SER A 205 -14.56 -20.62 -14.52
N ASP A 206 -13.76 -21.61 -14.94
CA ASP A 206 -13.81 -22.18 -16.28
C ASP A 206 -14.71 -23.41 -16.36
N SER A 207 -15.04 -24.02 -15.22
CA SER A 207 -15.90 -25.23 -15.12
C SER A 207 -17.32 -25.04 -15.64
N ILE A 208 -17.78 -23.80 -15.78
CA ILE A 208 -19.09 -23.48 -16.37
C ILE A 208 -19.10 -23.51 -17.90
N TYR A 209 -17.93 -23.59 -18.54
CA TYR A 209 -17.77 -23.70 -19.98
C TYR A 209 -17.72 -25.17 -20.39
N ASP A 210 -18.51 -25.53 -21.37
CA ASP A 210 -18.59 -26.90 -21.87
C ASP A 210 -18.60 -26.87 -23.42
N ASN A 211 -18.41 -28.03 -24.05
CA ASN A 211 -18.45 -28.17 -25.50
C ASN A 211 -19.41 -29.31 -25.90
N PRO A 212 -20.73 -29.12 -25.71
CA PRO A 212 -21.72 -30.18 -25.93
C PRO A 212 -21.99 -30.53 -27.40
N ASP A 213 -21.45 -29.76 -28.33
CA ASP A 213 -21.64 -29.91 -29.76
C ASP A 213 -20.33 -30.09 -30.54
N ASP A 214 -19.24 -30.42 -29.83
CA ASP A 214 -17.90 -30.60 -30.41
C ASP A 214 -17.45 -29.42 -31.28
N ASP A 215 -17.79 -28.19 -30.83
CA ASP A 215 -17.45 -26.95 -31.56
C ASP A 215 -15.92 -26.83 -31.72
N PRO A 216 -15.41 -26.61 -32.94
CA PRO A 216 -13.97 -26.51 -33.19
C PRO A 216 -13.31 -25.30 -32.50
N ASN A 217 -14.07 -24.28 -32.08
CA ASN A 217 -13.58 -23.13 -31.35
C ASN A 217 -13.41 -23.42 -29.82
N GLY A 218 -13.79 -24.60 -29.36
CA GLY A 218 -13.62 -25.06 -27.98
C GLY A 218 -14.83 -24.82 -27.09
N SER A 219 -14.60 -24.91 -25.78
CA SER A 219 -15.67 -24.78 -24.78
C SER A 219 -16.30 -23.39 -24.74
N TRP A 220 -17.59 -23.33 -24.53
CA TRP A 220 -18.38 -22.13 -24.55
C TRP A 220 -19.50 -22.14 -23.48
N ILE A 221 -20.11 -20.99 -23.22
CA ILE A 221 -21.31 -20.82 -22.39
C ILE A 221 -22.41 -20.12 -23.19
N ALA A 222 -23.66 -20.54 -22.94
CA ALA A 222 -24.83 -19.96 -23.57
C ALA A 222 -25.06 -18.50 -23.11
N GLY A 223 -24.90 -17.56 -24.02
CA GLY A 223 -25.19 -16.16 -23.82
C GLY A 223 -26.64 -15.81 -24.18
N ASP A 224 -27.32 -15.07 -23.31
CA ASP A 224 -28.67 -14.56 -23.56
C ASP A 224 -28.69 -13.63 -24.79
N PRO A 225 -29.39 -13.95 -25.88
CA PRO A 225 -29.41 -13.15 -27.10
C PRO A 225 -30.31 -11.89 -26.96
N PHE A 226 -31.03 -11.72 -25.84
CA PHE A 226 -31.95 -10.63 -25.63
C PHE A 226 -31.46 -9.58 -24.64
N ALA A 227 -31.95 -8.34 -24.78
CA ALA A 227 -31.74 -7.22 -23.88
C ALA A 227 -33.06 -6.57 -23.49
N ASN A 228 -33.11 -5.96 -22.31
CA ASN A 228 -34.24 -5.20 -21.82
C ASN A 228 -34.25 -3.74 -22.35
N LYS A 229 -33.09 -3.24 -22.79
CA LYS A 229 -32.95 -1.89 -23.34
C LYS A 229 -33.55 -1.85 -24.72
N PRO A 230 -34.50 -0.90 -25.03
CA PRO A 230 -35.04 -0.73 -26.36
C PRO A 230 -33.94 -0.54 -27.42
N TYR A 231 -34.08 -1.30 -28.51
CA TYR A 231 -33.21 -1.24 -29.67
C TYR A 231 -34.03 -1.34 -30.94
N SER A 232 -34.06 -0.29 -31.75
CA SER A 232 -34.94 -0.19 -32.92
C SER A 232 -34.74 -1.32 -33.95
N LYS A 233 -33.51 -1.83 -34.08
CA LYS A 233 -33.18 -2.97 -34.98
C LYS A 233 -33.26 -4.32 -34.27
N GLY A 234 -33.79 -4.38 -33.04
CA GLY A 234 -33.86 -5.59 -32.23
C GLY A 234 -35.27 -6.24 -32.21
N LEU A 235 -36.16 -5.82 -33.07
CA LEU A 235 -37.52 -6.40 -33.22
C LEU A 235 -37.64 -7.04 -34.60
N PHE A 236 -37.30 -8.32 -34.68
CA PHE A 236 -37.47 -9.13 -35.90
C PHE A 236 -37.67 -10.59 -35.50
N THR A 237 -38.12 -11.39 -36.47
CA THR A 237 -38.27 -12.86 -36.34
C THR A 237 -37.16 -13.55 -37.11
N ILE A 238 -36.56 -14.57 -36.49
CA ILE A 238 -35.53 -15.41 -37.12
C ILE A 238 -36.05 -16.85 -37.17
N THR A 239 -35.79 -17.53 -38.28
CA THR A 239 -36.11 -18.95 -38.45
C THR A 239 -34.93 -19.82 -38.07
N GLY A 240 -35.12 -20.76 -37.17
CA GLY A 240 -34.08 -21.73 -36.75
C GLY A 240 -33.92 -22.89 -37.76
N PRO A 241 -32.96 -23.79 -37.52
CA PRO A 241 -32.63 -24.90 -38.42
C PRO A 241 -33.79 -25.85 -38.72
N THR A 242 -34.75 -26.00 -37.81
CA THR A 242 -35.92 -26.87 -37.97
C THR A 242 -37.12 -26.16 -38.65
N GLY A 243 -36.96 -24.91 -39.06
CA GLY A 243 -38.04 -24.09 -39.59
C GLY A 243 -38.90 -23.37 -38.54
N ARG A 244 -38.59 -23.55 -37.26
CA ARG A 244 -39.27 -22.85 -36.17
C ARG A 244 -38.88 -21.38 -36.11
N GLU A 245 -39.86 -20.52 -35.91
CA GLU A 245 -39.68 -19.08 -35.80
C GLU A 245 -39.49 -18.63 -34.34
N PHE A 246 -38.59 -17.69 -34.14
CA PHE A 246 -38.30 -17.11 -32.84
C PHE A 246 -38.32 -15.58 -32.92
N SER A 247 -39.04 -14.98 -32.02
CA SER A 247 -39.12 -13.53 -31.80
C SER A 247 -38.69 -13.18 -30.38
N PRO A 248 -38.24 -11.96 -30.09
CA PRO A 248 -37.99 -11.52 -28.73
C PRO A 248 -39.23 -11.65 -27.86
N PRO A 249 -39.09 -12.07 -26.58
CA PRO A 249 -40.22 -12.04 -25.63
C PRO A 249 -40.77 -10.62 -25.47
N PRO A 250 -42.05 -10.47 -25.06
CA PRO A 250 -42.65 -9.16 -24.80
C PRO A 250 -41.75 -8.29 -23.89
N GLY A 251 -41.49 -7.04 -24.32
CA GLY A 251 -40.64 -6.11 -23.59
C GLY A 251 -39.12 -6.36 -23.70
N ARG A 252 -38.69 -7.34 -24.50
CA ARG A 252 -37.29 -7.60 -24.78
C ARG A 252 -36.95 -7.40 -26.26
N PHE A 253 -35.68 -7.24 -26.56
CA PHE A 253 -35.15 -6.95 -27.89
C PHE A 253 -33.96 -7.87 -28.15
N TRP A 254 -33.72 -8.26 -29.41
CA TRP A 254 -32.47 -8.87 -29.76
C TRP A 254 -31.32 -7.94 -29.42
N ARG A 255 -30.21 -8.47 -28.87
CA ARG A 255 -28.99 -7.66 -28.54
C ARG A 255 -28.30 -7.11 -29.76
N VAL A 256 -28.48 -7.76 -30.89
CA VAL A 256 -27.81 -7.45 -32.16
C VAL A 256 -28.84 -7.27 -33.26
N SER A 257 -28.47 -6.67 -34.38
CA SER A 257 -29.35 -6.58 -35.57
C SER A 257 -29.55 -7.96 -36.19
N GLU A 258 -30.59 -8.08 -37.01
CA GLU A 258 -30.89 -9.31 -37.75
C GLU A 258 -29.66 -9.76 -38.59
N GLU A 259 -29.06 -8.84 -39.32
CA GLU A 259 -27.87 -9.09 -40.15
C GLU A 259 -26.71 -9.69 -39.30
N LYS A 260 -26.44 -9.10 -38.13
CA LYS A 260 -25.39 -9.61 -37.24
C LYS A 260 -25.74 -10.96 -36.62
N LEU A 261 -27.03 -11.18 -36.29
CA LEU A 261 -27.45 -12.47 -35.73
C LEU A 261 -27.35 -13.60 -36.77
N ARG A 262 -27.71 -13.34 -38.05
CA ARG A 262 -27.55 -14.27 -39.15
C ARG A 262 -26.07 -14.55 -39.49
N ALA A 263 -25.21 -13.52 -39.37
CA ALA A 263 -23.79 -13.72 -39.51
C ALA A 263 -23.22 -14.64 -38.45
N LEU A 264 -23.59 -14.42 -37.17
CA LEU A 264 -23.19 -15.30 -36.04
C LEU A 264 -23.71 -16.74 -36.24
N ASP A 265 -24.91 -16.92 -36.82
CA ASP A 265 -25.44 -18.25 -37.10
C ASP A 265 -24.63 -18.94 -38.20
N ALA A 266 -24.32 -18.23 -39.29
CA ALA A 266 -23.44 -18.73 -40.39
C ALA A 266 -22.03 -19.08 -39.90
N GLU A 267 -21.52 -18.38 -38.88
CA GLU A 267 -20.25 -18.68 -38.21
C GLU A 267 -20.36 -19.85 -37.22
N GLY A 268 -21.52 -20.50 -37.03
CA GLY A 268 -21.77 -21.57 -36.06
C GLY A 268 -21.80 -21.08 -34.61
N ARG A 269 -21.93 -19.78 -34.38
CA ARG A 269 -21.91 -19.16 -33.05
C ARG A 269 -23.28 -19.06 -32.39
N ILE A 270 -24.34 -19.57 -33.04
CA ILE A 270 -25.67 -19.68 -32.46
C ILE A 270 -25.94 -21.13 -32.10
N TRP A 271 -26.26 -21.35 -30.81
CA TRP A 271 -26.70 -22.66 -30.31
C TRP A 271 -28.23 -22.74 -30.31
N TRP A 272 -28.74 -23.68 -31.09
CA TRP A 272 -30.20 -23.96 -31.23
C TRP A 272 -30.66 -25.12 -30.37
N GLY A 273 -29.84 -25.55 -29.39
CA GLY A 273 -30.10 -26.76 -28.58
C GLY A 273 -29.66 -28.05 -29.29
N PRO A 274 -29.71 -29.18 -28.60
CA PRO A 274 -29.22 -30.47 -29.12
C PRO A 274 -29.99 -30.95 -30.38
N THR A 275 -31.25 -30.55 -30.50
CA THR A 275 -32.14 -30.94 -31.63
C THR A 275 -32.30 -29.83 -32.67
N GLY A 276 -31.68 -28.68 -32.49
CA GLY A 276 -31.82 -27.53 -33.40
C GLY A 276 -33.17 -26.78 -33.28
N ASP A 277 -34.00 -27.08 -32.26
CA ASP A 277 -35.33 -26.52 -32.08
C ASP A 277 -35.51 -25.66 -30.82
N ALA A 278 -34.44 -25.42 -30.10
CA ALA A 278 -34.46 -24.58 -28.91
C ALA A 278 -34.32 -23.09 -29.26
N ARG A 279 -34.72 -22.24 -28.32
CA ARG A 279 -34.48 -20.81 -28.41
C ARG A 279 -32.97 -20.56 -28.61
N PRO A 280 -32.57 -19.71 -29.57
CA PRO A 280 -31.17 -19.46 -29.84
C PRO A 280 -30.42 -18.86 -28.63
N SER A 281 -29.20 -19.26 -28.48
CA SER A 281 -28.25 -18.67 -27.54
C SER A 281 -26.94 -18.32 -28.28
N ILE A 282 -26.32 -17.22 -27.93
CA ILE A 282 -25.04 -16.83 -28.55
C ILE A 282 -23.93 -17.55 -27.78
N LYS A 283 -23.11 -18.36 -28.46
CA LYS A 283 -21.94 -18.99 -27.87
C LYS A 283 -20.91 -17.93 -27.46
N ARG A 284 -20.46 -18.00 -26.24
CA ARG A 284 -19.34 -17.21 -25.70
C ARG A 284 -18.22 -18.17 -25.36
N TYR A 285 -17.17 -18.15 -26.12
CA TYR A 285 -16.06 -19.09 -25.99
C TYR A 285 -15.12 -18.72 -24.86
N LEU A 286 -14.59 -19.75 -24.20
CA LEU A 286 -13.63 -19.60 -23.10
C LEU A 286 -12.34 -18.90 -23.56
N ASN A 287 -11.87 -19.20 -24.77
CA ASN A 287 -10.67 -18.59 -25.34
C ASN A 287 -10.81 -17.12 -25.75
N GLU A 288 -12.04 -16.58 -25.75
CA GLU A 288 -12.34 -15.18 -26.07
C GLU A 288 -12.57 -14.32 -24.83
N VAL A 289 -12.64 -14.92 -23.64
CA VAL A 289 -12.87 -14.17 -22.39
C VAL A 289 -11.54 -13.83 -21.72
N GLY A 290 -11.44 -12.59 -21.30
CA GLY A 290 -10.30 -12.13 -20.51
C GLY A 290 -10.38 -12.53 -19.04
N ASP A 291 -9.37 -12.11 -18.29
CA ASP A 291 -9.28 -12.27 -16.86
C ASP A 291 -10.45 -11.67 -16.10
N LEU A 292 -10.63 -12.12 -14.88
CA LEU A 292 -11.79 -11.81 -14.04
C LEU A 292 -11.68 -10.42 -13.41
N VAL A 293 -12.77 -9.69 -13.42
CA VAL A 293 -12.90 -8.45 -12.65
C VAL A 293 -12.94 -8.82 -11.15
N PRO A 294 -12.12 -8.21 -10.29
CA PRO A 294 -12.18 -8.45 -8.85
C PRO A 294 -13.57 -8.17 -8.28
N ARG A 295 -14.04 -9.05 -7.41
CA ARG A 295 -15.32 -8.91 -6.71
C ARG A 295 -15.13 -8.22 -5.37
N THR A 296 -16.18 -7.60 -4.85
CA THR A 296 -16.16 -6.96 -3.53
C THR A 296 -16.57 -7.90 -2.39
N LEU A 297 -17.05 -9.09 -2.69
CA LEU A 297 -17.33 -10.12 -1.69
C LEU A 297 -16.27 -11.22 -1.79
N TRP A 298 -15.41 -11.26 -0.76
CA TRP A 298 -14.32 -12.23 -0.65
C TRP A 298 -14.69 -13.30 0.37
N LYS A 299 -14.71 -14.52 -0.12
CA LYS A 299 -15.10 -15.70 0.66
C LYS A 299 -13.86 -16.46 1.13
N LYS A 300 -14.06 -17.71 1.52
CA LYS A 300 -13.04 -18.61 2.08
C LYS A 300 -11.86 -18.89 1.14
N ASP A 301 -11.99 -18.62 -0.15
CA ASP A 301 -10.90 -18.73 -1.14
C ASP A 301 -9.70 -17.84 -0.85
N VAL A 302 -9.93 -16.73 -0.14
CA VAL A 302 -8.85 -15.82 0.34
C VAL A 302 -8.40 -16.12 1.78
N GLY A 303 -8.85 -17.23 2.36
CA GLY A 303 -8.53 -17.62 3.74
C GLY A 303 -9.45 -17.03 4.79
N SER A 304 -9.38 -17.58 6.00
CA SER A 304 -10.17 -17.20 7.17
C SER A 304 -9.28 -17.03 8.40
N ASN A 305 -9.85 -16.56 9.52
CA ASN A 305 -9.14 -16.50 10.81
C ASN A 305 -8.63 -17.87 11.27
N ARG A 306 -9.33 -18.95 10.93
CA ARG A 306 -8.88 -20.31 11.24
C ARG A 306 -7.67 -20.69 10.38
N SER A 307 -7.73 -20.42 9.07
CA SER A 307 -6.62 -20.74 8.17
C SER A 307 -5.36 -19.99 8.54
N SER A 308 -5.47 -18.70 8.94
CA SER A 308 -4.32 -17.90 9.38
C SER A 308 -3.70 -18.43 10.68
N LYS A 309 -4.52 -18.87 11.65
CA LYS A 309 -4.01 -19.51 12.88
C LYS A 309 -3.29 -20.83 12.57
N ASN A 310 -3.82 -21.62 11.64
CA ASN A 310 -3.17 -22.86 11.21
C ASN A 310 -1.84 -22.58 10.48
N GLU A 311 -1.80 -21.55 9.63
CA GLU A 311 -0.57 -21.08 8.97
C GLU A 311 0.49 -20.69 10.00
N MET A 312 0.13 -19.91 11.01
CA MET A 312 1.05 -19.51 12.09
C MET A 312 1.54 -20.73 12.90
N ARG A 313 0.65 -21.67 13.24
CA ARG A 313 1.05 -22.90 13.94
C ARG A 313 2.02 -23.74 13.12
N ALA A 314 1.84 -23.83 11.81
CA ALA A 314 2.77 -24.53 10.94
C ALA A 314 4.15 -23.85 10.90
N ILE A 315 4.18 -22.54 10.78
CA ILE A 315 5.42 -21.75 10.74
C ILE A 315 6.18 -21.83 12.08
N PHE A 316 5.48 -21.82 13.23
CA PHE A 316 6.08 -21.78 14.57
C PHE A 316 6.00 -23.10 15.33
N SER A 317 5.79 -24.22 14.61
CA SER A 317 5.77 -25.58 15.20
C SER A 317 4.82 -25.72 16.40
N GLY A 318 3.62 -25.15 16.27
CA GLY A 318 2.56 -25.24 17.29
C GLY A 318 2.55 -24.16 18.35
N SER A 319 3.58 -23.32 18.47
CA SER A 319 3.76 -22.37 19.58
C SER A 319 3.50 -20.90 19.20
N SER A 320 2.46 -20.59 18.42
CA SER A 320 2.15 -19.17 18.13
C SER A 320 1.26 -18.56 19.20
N SER A 321 1.73 -17.51 19.83
CA SER A 321 1.01 -16.69 20.82
C SER A 321 0.25 -15.49 20.18
N PHE A 322 0.26 -15.34 18.86
CA PHE A 322 -0.40 -14.23 18.19
C PHE A 322 -1.88 -14.52 17.95
N ASP A 323 -2.76 -13.67 18.49
CA ASP A 323 -4.19 -13.98 18.59
C ASP A 323 -4.96 -13.87 17.27
N THR A 324 -4.66 -12.90 16.42
CA THR A 324 -5.46 -12.57 15.23
C THR A 324 -4.61 -12.26 14.00
N PRO A 325 -3.79 -13.23 13.52
CA PRO A 325 -3.06 -13.02 12.27
C PRO A 325 -4.05 -12.94 11.09
N LYS A 326 -3.74 -12.14 10.08
CA LYS A 326 -4.45 -12.23 8.80
C LYS A 326 -3.88 -13.40 7.96
N PRO A 327 -4.67 -14.06 7.11
CA PRO A 327 -4.15 -15.09 6.22
C PRO A 327 -3.28 -14.48 5.12
N SER A 328 -2.17 -15.16 4.78
CA SER A 328 -1.28 -14.70 3.70
C SER A 328 -1.98 -14.66 2.34
N SER A 329 -2.98 -15.53 2.13
CA SER A 329 -3.81 -15.55 0.92
C SER A 329 -4.71 -14.31 0.76
N LEU A 330 -5.15 -13.67 1.85
CA LEU A 330 -5.88 -12.40 1.80
C LEU A 330 -4.98 -11.29 1.24
N ILE A 331 -3.76 -11.19 1.78
CA ILE A 331 -2.80 -10.20 1.31
C ILE A 331 -2.35 -10.54 -0.12
N GLY A 332 -2.13 -11.82 -0.45
CA GLY A 332 -1.84 -12.28 -1.81
C GLY A 332 -2.89 -11.77 -2.81
N ARG A 333 -4.19 -11.91 -2.50
CA ARG A 333 -5.27 -11.38 -3.33
C ARG A 333 -5.20 -9.85 -3.51
N ILE A 334 -4.79 -9.10 -2.47
CA ILE A 334 -4.57 -7.66 -2.57
C ILE A 334 -3.41 -7.36 -3.51
N LEU A 335 -2.31 -8.12 -3.40
CA LEU A 335 -1.14 -7.96 -4.28
C LEU A 335 -1.49 -8.27 -5.75
N ASP A 336 -2.24 -9.33 -6.02
CA ASP A 336 -2.72 -9.68 -7.38
C ASP A 336 -3.51 -8.53 -8.04
N ILE A 337 -4.19 -7.70 -7.23
CA ILE A 337 -5.05 -6.60 -7.71
C ILE A 337 -4.29 -5.28 -7.79
N ALA A 338 -3.35 -5.03 -6.88
CA ALA A 338 -2.82 -3.69 -6.59
C ALA A 338 -1.32 -3.55 -6.82
N ALA A 339 -0.58 -4.62 -7.12
CA ALA A 339 0.88 -4.60 -7.16
C ALA A 339 1.42 -5.24 -8.45
N ASP A 340 2.32 -4.53 -9.12
CA ASP A 340 3.13 -5.08 -10.20
C ASP A 340 4.29 -5.93 -9.64
N SER A 341 5.02 -6.63 -10.50
CA SER A 341 6.08 -7.57 -10.10
C SER A 341 7.31 -6.94 -9.43
N ASP A 342 7.47 -5.62 -9.49
CA ASP A 342 8.59 -4.85 -8.92
C ASP A 342 8.16 -3.81 -7.87
N SER A 343 6.89 -3.84 -7.47
CA SER A 343 6.26 -2.86 -6.58
C SER A 343 6.84 -2.84 -5.17
N ILE A 344 6.73 -1.67 -4.52
CA ILE A 344 6.98 -1.51 -3.08
C ILE A 344 5.65 -1.61 -2.33
N ILE A 345 5.59 -2.50 -1.35
CA ILE A 345 4.45 -2.76 -0.50
C ILE A 345 4.77 -2.29 0.92
N LEU A 346 3.88 -1.51 1.53
CA LEU A 346 4.09 -0.99 2.89
C LEU A 346 2.96 -1.42 3.81
N ASP A 347 3.36 -1.93 5.00
CA ASP A 347 2.46 -2.25 6.10
C ASP A 347 2.99 -1.61 7.38
N SER A 348 2.30 -0.59 7.89
CA SER A 348 2.70 0.13 9.10
C SER A 348 2.10 -0.43 10.39
N TYR A 349 1.37 -1.54 10.30
CA TYR A 349 0.84 -2.32 11.40
C TYR A 349 1.14 -3.79 11.17
N ALA A 350 2.43 -4.11 11.00
CA ALA A 350 2.91 -5.38 10.46
C ALA A 350 2.50 -6.61 11.26
N GLY A 351 2.29 -6.47 12.54
CA GLY A 351 1.82 -7.53 13.39
C GLY A 351 2.71 -8.76 13.32
N SER A 352 2.10 -9.86 12.93
CA SER A 352 2.83 -11.12 12.75
C SER A 352 3.67 -11.20 11.45
N GLY A 353 3.74 -10.14 10.62
CA GLY A 353 4.51 -10.14 9.38
C GLY A 353 3.82 -10.81 8.18
N THR A 354 2.49 -10.87 8.18
CA THR A 354 1.73 -11.53 7.11
C THR A 354 2.00 -10.90 5.73
N THR A 355 2.10 -9.58 5.67
CA THR A 355 2.34 -8.85 4.43
C THR A 355 3.70 -9.22 3.80
N GLY A 356 4.77 -9.29 4.60
CA GLY A 356 6.07 -9.72 4.11
C GLY A 356 6.07 -11.18 3.62
N HIS A 357 5.37 -12.08 4.34
CA HIS A 357 5.18 -13.46 3.90
C HIS A 357 4.45 -13.53 2.54
N ALA A 358 3.38 -12.76 2.35
CA ALA A 358 2.63 -12.73 1.10
C ALA A 358 3.49 -12.18 -0.07
N VAL A 359 4.32 -11.17 0.19
CA VAL A 359 5.25 -10.62 -0.83
C VAL A 359 6.28 -11.66 -1.25
N LEU A 360 6.93 -12.36 -0.30
CA LEU A 360 7.89 -13.42 -0.63
C LEU A 360 7.21 -14.54 -1.43
N LYS A 361 5.97 -14.90 -1.06
CA LYS A 361 5.20 -15.93 -1.77
C LYS A 361 4.86 -15.51 -3.20
N ALA A 362 4.43 -14.26 -3.41
CA ALA A 362 4.15 -13.73 -4.73
C ALA A 362 5.42 -13.73 -5.61
N ASN A 363 6.55 -13.26 -5.07
CA ASN A 363 7.83 -13.28 -5.80
C ASN A 363 8.29 -14.69 -6.17
N ALA A 364 8.07 -15.69 -5.29
CA ALA A 364 8.40 -17.08 -5.59
C ALA A 364 7.48 -17.70 -6.66
N GLN A 365 6.26 -17.18 -6.83
CA GLN A 365 5.29 -17.67 -7.81
C GLN A 365 5.50 -17.12 -9.22
N ASP A 366 5.87 -15.85 -9.34
CA ASP A 366 5.98 -15.14 -10.63
C ASP A 366 7.39 -14.60 -10.93
N GLU A 367 8.40 -15.00 -10.13
CA GLU A 367 9.80 -14.52 -10.23
C GLU A 367 9.92 -12.99 -10.10
N GLY A 368 8.95 -12.38 -9.39
CA GLY A 368 8.91 -10.94 -9.16
C GLY A 368 9.99 -10.44 -8.21
N THR A 369 10.17 -9.13 -8.20
CA THR A 369 11.15 -8.41 -7.35
C THR A 369 10.46 -7.42 -6.41
N ARG A 370 9.22 -7.69 -6.03
CA ARG A 370 8.47 -6.86 -5.06
C ARG A 370 9.24 -6.74 -3.76
N ARG A 371 9.16 -5.58 -3.16
CA ARG A 371 9.80 -5.27 -1.88
C ARG A 371 8.75 -4.93 -0.84
N PHE A 372 9.01 -5.30 0.41
CA PHE A 372 8.15 -4.92 1.52
C PHE A 372 8.85 -3.98 2.49
N ILE A 373 8.06 -3.11 3.11
CA ILE A 373 8.43 -2.28 4.26
C ILE A 373 7.42 -2.59 5.35
N LEU A 374 7.86 -3.22 6.42
CA LEU A 374 7.05 -3.57 7.59
C LEU A 374 7.43 -2.69 8.77
N ILE A 375 6.45 -2.09 9.44
CA ILE A 375 6.68 -1.32 10.65
C ILE A 375 5.90 -1.95 11.78
N GLU A 376 6.57 -2.22 12.92
CA GLU A 376 5.97 -2.77 14.12
C GLU A 376 6.52 -2.08 15.35
N MET A 377 5.60 -1.57 16.20
CA MET A 377 5.99 -0.82 17.40
C MET A 377 6.18 -1.68 18.64
N MET A 378 5.68 -2.91 18.61
CA MET A 378 5.68 -3.79 19.78
C MET A 378 7.00 -4.55 19.90
N ASP A 379 7.34 -4.93 21.13
CA ASP A 379 8.63 -5.56 21.46
C ASP A 379 8.82 -6.94 20.78
N TYR A 380 7.75 -7.56 20.25
CA TYR A 380 7.83 -8.80 19.47
C TYR A 380 8.19 -8.59 17.99
N ALA A 381 8.47 -7.37 17.53
CA ALA A 381 8.86 -7.09 16.14
C ALA A 381 10.01 -7.98 15.65
N GLU A 382 10.99 -8.27 16.50
CA GLU A 382 12.08 -9.17 16.14
C GLU A 382 11.69 -10.64 16.33
N SER A 383 11.15 -11.02 17.49
CA SER A 383 10.89 -12.41 17.86
C SER A 383 9.70 -13.05 17.15
N LEU A 384 8.79 -12.25 16.59
CA LEU A 384 7.62 -12.73 15.86
C LEU A 384 7.62 -12.26 14.39
N THR A 385 7.59 -10.94 14.14
CA THR A 385 7.47 -10.39 12.79
C THR A 385 8.66 -10.79 11.93
N ALA A 386 9.88 -10.46 12.35
CA ALA A 386 11.10 -10.82 11.63
C ALA A 386 11.33 -12.33 11.60
N GLU A 387 11.06 -13.03 12.71
CA GLU A 387 11.23 -14.48 12.80
C GLU A 387 10.29 -15.23 11.84
N ARG A 388 9.03 -14.77 11.65
CA ARG A 388 8.16 -15.33 10.61
C ARG A 388 8.79 -15.24 9.24
N ILE A 389 9.32 -14.07 8.88
CA ILE A 389 9.95 -13.85 7.57
C ILE A 389 11.18 -14.77 7.40
N LYS A 390 12.03 -14.90 8.43
CA LYS A 390 13.16 -15.84 8.40
C LYS A 390 12.72 -17.27 8.14
N ARG A 391 11.68 -17.74 8.83
CA ARG A 391 11.17 -19.12 8.68
C ARG A 391 10.57 -19.37 7.31
N VAL A 392 9.74 -18.47 6.81
CA VAL A 392 9.16 -18.65 5.48
C VAL A 392 10.19 -18.54 4.36
N ALA A 393 11.22 -17.73 4.54
CA ALA A 393 12.32 -17.62 3.58
C ALA A 393 13.22 -18.88 3.56
N ASN A 394 13.51 -19.47 4.73
CA ASN A 394 14.34 -20.68 4.83
C ASN A 394 13.57 -21.98 4.58
N GLY A 395 12.25 -21.98 4.76
CA GLY A 395 11.42 -23.15 4.86
C GLY A 395 11.11 -23.52 6.31
N TYR A 396 9.99 -24.20 6.51
CA TYR A 396 9.47 -24.58 7.83
C TYR A 396 8.68 -25.89 7.77
N GLY A 397 8.15 -26.33 8.91
CA GLY A 397 7.37 -27.56 9.03
C GLY A 397 8.18 -28.70 9.64
N GLU A 398 7.51 -29.82 9.87
CA GLU A 398 8.12 -31.05 10.40
C GLU A 398 8.80 -31.83 9.28
N GLU A 399 9.79 -32.70 9.62
CA GLU A 399 10.49 -33.52 8.64
C GLU A 399 9.54 -34.37 7.75
N ALA A 400 8.39 -34.76 8.30
CA ALA A 400 7.38 -35.52 7.57
C ALA A 400 6.56 -34.68 6.57
N LYS A 401 6.53 -33.35 6.75
CA LYS A 401 5.79 -32.41 5.89
C LYS A 401 6.54 -31.07 5.79
N PRO A 402 7.73 -31.04 5.19
CA PRO A 402 8.49 -29.82 5.04
C PRO A 402 7.81 -28.87 4.04
N VAL A 403 7.80 -27.60 4.37
CA VAL A 403 7.41 -26.52 3.45
C VAL A 403 8.69 -25.88 2.93
N PRO A 404 8.93 -25.90 1.61
CA PRO A 404 10.12 -25.31 1.02
C PRO A 404 10.24 -23.83 1.35
N GLY A 405 11.48 -23.34 1.47
CA GLY A 405 11.75 -21.93 1.64
C GLY A 405 11.38 -21.11 0.40
N LEU A 406 10.84 -19.93 0.63
CA LEU A 406 10.47 -18.99 -0.43
C LEU A 406 11.68 -18.16 -0.92
N GLY A 407 12.82 -18.26 -0.22
CA GLY A 407 13.96 -17.39 -0.47
C GLY A 407 13.72 -15.95 0.01
N GLY A 408 14.64 -15.07 -0.37
CA GLY A 408 14.59 -13.67 0.00
C GLY A 408 15.35 -13.32 1.28
N GLY A 409 15.24 -12.07 1.67
CA GLY A 409 15.89 -11.54 2.86
C GLY A 409 15.32 -10.18 3.23
N PHE A 410 15.87 -9.56 4.27
CA PHE A 410 15.49 -8.22 4.73
C PHE A 410 16.59 -7.61 5.58
N THR A 411 16.54 -6.29 5.71
CA THR A 411 17.31 -5.56 6.72
C THR A 411 16.39 -5.11 7.85
N TYR A 412 16.81 -5.37 9.09
CA TYR A 412 16.07 -5.00 10.30
C TYR A 412 16.62 -3.70 10.87
N TYR A 413 15.72 -2.74 11.06
CA TYR A 413 16.04 -1.40 11.57
C TYR A 413 15.35 -1.13 12.91
N SER A 414 15.95 -0.24 13.69
CA SER A 414 15.26 0.46 14.78
C SER A 414 15.25 1.96 14.50
N LEU A 415 14.34 2.68 15.14
CA LEU A 415 14.40 4.13 15.17
C LEU A 415 15.62 4.58 15.98
N GLY A 416 16.47 5.37 15.34
CA GLY A 416 17.68 5.93 15.92
C GLY A 416 17.46 7.35 16.44
N GLU A 417 18.51 8.15 16.36
CA GLU A 417 18.51 9.52 16.87
C GLU A 417 17.56 10.43 16.08
N PRO A 418 16.92 11.41 16.74
CA PRO A 418 16.20 12.45 16.05
C PRO A 418 17.15 13.35 15.27
N LEU A 419 16.72 13.83 14.10
CA LEU A 419 17.52 14.74 13.28
C LEU A 419 17.70 16.11 13.94
N PHE A 420 16.69 16.53 14.71
CA PHE A 420 16.70 17.79 15.43
C PHE A 420 16.62 17.54 16.95
N VAL A 421 17.45 18.23 17.71
CA VAL A 421 17.35 18.31 19.17
C VAL A 421 16.39 19.43 19.59
N GLU A 422 16.24 19.64 20.89
CA GLU A 422 15.47 20.76 21.43
C GLU A 422 15.93 22.10 20.85
N TYR A 423 15.00 23.03 20.70
CA TYR A 423 15.19 24.35 20.05
C TYR A 423 15.53 24.29 18.55
N GLY A 424 15.46 23.12 17.91
CA GLY A 424 15.58 22.96 16.47
C GLY A 424 17.00 22.95 15.91
N ASN A 425 17.98 22.80 16.76
CA ASN A 425 19.35 22.55 16.31
C ASN A 425 19.48 21.16 15.70
N LEU A 426 20.39 21.01 14.74
CA LEU A 426 20.74 19.71 14.19
C LEU A 426 21.39 18.83 15.26
N ASN A 427 21.04 17.55 15.25
CA ASN A 427 21.61 16.56 16.13
C ASN A 427 22.84 15.89 15.47
N ALA A 428 24.03 16.21 15.93
CA ALA A 428 25.24 15.61 15.43
C ALA A 428 25.26 14.07 15.54
N ALA A 429 24.61 13.52 16.59
CA ALA A 429 24.49 12.07 16.78
C ALA A 429 23.65 11.38 15.69
N ALA A 430 22.87 12.13 14.89
CA ALA A 430 22.18 11.60 13.72
C ALA A 430 23.13 11.24 12.57
N GLY A 431 24.33 11.83 12.56
CA GLY A 431 25.32 11.67 11.51
C GLY A 431 25.10 12.60 10.31
N ILE A 432 26.21 13.05 9.72
CA ILE A 432 26.18 14.03 8.62
C ILE A 432 25.44 13.49 7.38
N ASP A 433 25.59 12.22 7.06
CA ASP A 433 24.95 11.61 5.87
C ASP A 433 23.44 11.62 5.98
N ALA A 434 22.87 11.34 7.15
CA ALA A 434 21.43 11.40 7.38
C ALA A 434 20.89 12.84 7.27
N ILE A 435 21.65 13.82 7.79
CA ILE A 435 21.32 15.24 7.67
C ILE A 435 21.32 15.65 6.19
N ARG A 436 22.34 15.27 5.43
CA ARG A 436 22.46 15.55 4.00
C ARG A 436 21.33 14.93 3.19
N THR A 437 21.01 13.65 3.44
CA THR A 437 19.88 12.96 2.80
C THR A 437 18.56 13.69 3.04
N TYR A 438 18.32 14.13 4.27
CA TYR A 438 17.11 14.89 4.61
C TYR A 438 17.04 16.24 3.89
N VAL A 439 18.15 17.00 3.84
CA VAL A 439 18.21 18.29 3.15
C VAL A 439 18.08 18.12 1.63
N ALA A 440 18.73 17.09 1.06
CA ALA A 440 18.59 16.76 -0.35
C ALA A 440 17.14 16.49 -0.75
N TRP A 441 16.45 15.68 0.05
CA TRP A 441 15.03 15.43 -0.15
C TRP A 441 14.18 16.70 -0.09
N GLN A 442 14.43 17.60 0.88
CA GLN A 442 13.75 18.89 0.97
C GLN A 442 13.88 19.74 -0.29
N GLU A 443 15.05 19.72 -0.91
CA GLU A 443 15.34 20.47 -2.14
C GLU A 443 14.90 19.73 -3.41
N GLY A 444 14.29 18.54 -3.28
CA GLY A 444 13.86 17.74 -4.41
C GLY A 444 14.99 17.14 -5.22
N ILE A 445 16.16 16.96 -4.60
CA ILE A 445 17.32 16.31 -5.21
C ILE A 445 17.07 14.80 -5.22
N VAL A 446 17.11 14.20 -6.41
CA VAL A 446 16.93 12.75 -6.58
C VAL A 446 18.26 12.05 -6.30
N GLU A 447 18.23 11.08 -5.40
CA GLU A 447 19.40 10.24 -5.07
C GLU A 447 19.88 9.49 -6.32
N GLY A 448 21.20 9.51 -6.56
CA GLY A 448 21.80 8.83 -7.73
C GLY A 448 21.81 9.62 -9.03
N ALA A 449 21.32 10.87 -9.06
CA ALA A 449 21.52 11.75 -10.20
C ALA A 449 23.01 12.05 -10.37
N VAL A 450 23.64 11.44 -11.37
CA VAL A 450 25.06 11.67 -11.68
C VAL A 450 25.20 13.07 -12.28
N SER A 451 25.76 14.00 -11.48
CA SER A 451 26.20 15.29 -12.02
C SER A 451 27.54 15.14 -12.71
N SER A 452 27.63 15.56 -13.96
CA SER A 452 28.91 15.65 -14.72
C SER A 452 29.70 16.90 -14.39
N SER A 453 29.25 17.72 -13.43
CA SER A 453 29.89 18.96 -13.01
C SER A 453 31.18 18.69 -12.23
N ALA A 454 32.24 19.45 -12.49
CA ALA A 454 33.46 19.43 -11.68
C ALA A 454 33.20 19.77 -10.20
N GLU A 455 32.10 20.44 -9.91
CA GLU A 455 31.64 20.82 -8.58
C GLU A 455 31.11 19.63 -7.78
N SER A 456 30.65 18.55 -8.45
CA SER A 456 30.12 17.36 -7.80
C SER A 456 31.14 16.60 -6.94
N LEU A 457 32.42 16.88 -7.10
CA LEU A 457 33.51 16.33 -6.28
C LEU A 457 33.75 17.14 -4.99
N HIS A 458 33.10 18.30 -4.83
CA HIS A 458 33.29 19.12 -3.63
C HIS A 458 32.57 18.48 -2.43
N ARG A 459 33.22 18.49 -1.25
CA ARG A 459 32.67 17.88 -0.02
C ARG A 459 31.30 18.42 0.41
N TYR A 460 30.98 19.68 0.06
CA TYR A 460 29.70 20.31 0.36
C TYR A 460 28.67 20.15 -0.75
N TRP A 461 29.02 19.56 -1.89
CA TRP A 461 28.05 19.30 -2.94
C TRP A 461 26.94 18.40 -2.43
N LEU A 462 25.69 18.85 -2.57
CA LEU A 462 24.51 18.07 -2.20
C LEU A 462 23.81 17.47 -3.41
N GLY A 463 23.74 18.20 -4.51
CA GLY A 463 23.09 17.77 -5.74
C GLY A 463 22.55 18.92 -6.57
N GLU A 464 21.74 18.58 -7.57
CA GLU A 464 21.07 19.53 -8.45
C GLU A 464 19.59 19.17 -8.58
N ALA A 465 18.71 20.19 -8.51
CA ALA A 465 17.28 20.03 -8.74
C ALA A 465 16.76 21.23 -9.53
N ASN A 466 16.03 20.99 -10.63
CA ASN A 466 15.42 22.01 -11.47
C ASN A 466 16.41 23.09 -11.97
N GLY A 467 17.65 22.71 -12.27
CA GLY A 467 18.71 23.61 -12.70
C GLY A 467 19.32 24.48 -11.58
N LEU A 468 18.96 24.22 -10.32
CA LEU A 468 19.53 24.84 -9.13
C LEU A 468 20.55 23.89 -8.51
N ARG A 469 21.81 24.29 -8.43
CA ARG A 469 22.89 23.54 -7.77
C ARG A 469 22.84 23.85 -6.28
N VAL A 470 22.93 22.82 -5.45
CA VAL A 470 22.77 22.94 -4.01
C VAL A 470 24.03 22.46 -3.30
N PHE A 471 24.55 23.31 -2.41
CA PHE A 471 25.68 23.01 -1.52
C PHE A 471 25.21 23.07 -0.07
N PHE A 472 25.65 22.11 0.72
CA PHE A 472 25.38 22.02 2.14
C PHE A 472 26.69 22.15 2.92
N ALA A 473 27.09 23.41 3.19
CA ALA A 473 28.27 23.73 3.96
C ALA A 473 27.94 23.65 5.46
N TYR A 474 28.08 22.44 6.00
CA TYR A 474 27.87 22.14 7.41
C TYR A 474 29.09 21.42 7.97
N GLU A 475 29.55 21.88 9.12
CA GLU A 475 30.60 21.27 9.92
C GLU A 475 30.10 21.10 11.36
N GLU A 476 30.29 19.91 11.92
CA GLU A 476 29.76 19.57 13.25
C GLU A 476 30.36 20.44 14.37
N HIS A 477 31.64 20.83 14.22
CA HIS A 477 32.42 21.48 15.28
C HIS A 477 32.89 22.90 14.93
N SER A 478 32.46 23.45 13.80
CA SER A 478 32.84 24.79 13.38
C SER A 478 31.71 25.52 12.66
N VAL A 479 31.71 26.84 12.77
CA VAL A 479 30.71 27.70 12.11
C VAL A 479 31.16 27.92 10.66
N THR A 480 30.29 27.61 9.72
CA THR A 480 30.52 27.88 8.29
C THR A 480 29.96 29.24 7.92
N THR A 481 30.68 29.99 7.12
CA THR A 481 30.28 31.32 6.65
C THR A 481 30.31 31.38 5.14
N LEU A 482 29.17 31.73 4.50
CA LEU A 482 29.16 32.01 3.08
C LEU A 482 29.72 33.43 2.83
N ASP A 483 30.99 33.46 2.48
CA ASP A 483 31.74 34.65 2.05
C ASP A 483 32.26 34.49 0.61
N LEU A 484 33.07 35.41 0.13
CA LEU A 484 33.63 35.36 -1.22
C LEU A 484 34.62 34.19 -1.40
N GLU A 485 35.36 33.81 -0.35
CA GLU A 485 36.34 32.74 -0.38
C GLU A 485 35.65 31.39 -0.53
N LEU A 486 34.68 31.08 0.35
CA LEU A 486 33.89 29.87 0.26
C LEU A 486 33.10 29.81 -1.06
N LEU A 487 32.50 30.93 -1.49
CA LEU A 487 31.78 30.99 -2.76
C LEU A 487 32.68 30.66 -3.95
N ALA A 488 33.91 31.18 -3.99
CA ALA A 488 34.88 30.90 -5.04
C ALA A 488 35.39 29.42 -5.00
N GLU A 489 35.38 28.79 -3.83
CA GLU A 489 35.68 27.39 -3.67
C GLU A 489 34.55 26.51 -4.24
N LEU A 490 33.27 26.85 -3.95
CA LEU A 490 32.10 26.07 -4.32
C LEU A 490 31.72 26.20 -5.79
N VAL A 491 31.72 27.43 -6.32
CA VAL A 491 31.13 27.76 -7.62
C VAL A 491 32.20 27.87 -8.69
N LYS A 492 32.31 26.88 -9.55
CA LYS A 492 33.28 26.85 -10.67
C LYS A 492 32.63 27.17 -12.02
N VAL A 493 31.31 27.07 -12.11
CA VAL A 493 30.52 27.30 -13.32
C VAL A 493 29.46 28.37 -13.06
N ALA A 494 29.21 29.23 -14.03
CA ALA A 494 28.15 30.24 -13.94
C ALA A 494 26.75 29.61 -13.90
N GLY A 495 25.84 30.19 -13.13
CA GLY A 495 24.45 29.74 -13.02
C GLY A 495 23.91 29.81 -11.59
N PRO A 496 22.61 29.55 -11.39
CA PRO A 496 21.98 29.65 -10.09
C PRO A 496 22.53 28.61 -9.10
N VAL A 497 22.75 29.05 -7.87
CA VAL A 497 23.28 28.22 -6.79
C VAL A 497 22.57 28.52 -5.48
N LEU A 498 22.31 27.49 -4.68
CA LEU A 498 21.80 27.58 -3.33
C LEU A 498 22.84 27.04 -2.35
N VAL A 499 23.19 27.83 -1.36
CA VAL A 499 24.18 27.44 -0.34
C VAL A 499 23.54 27.47 1.04
N TYR A 500 23.60 26.35 1.73
CA TYR A 500 23.33 26.24 3.15
C TYR A 500 24.63 26.52 3.93
N ALA A 501 24.58 27.43 4.89
CA ALA A 501 25.68 27.69 5.84
C ALA A 501 25.13 28.30 7.14
N ASP A 502 25.97 28.34 8.19
CA ASP A 502 25.58 28.93 9.48
C ASP A 502 25.48 30.45 9.44
N GLN A 503 26.33 31.10 8.65
CA GLN A 503 26.41 32.55 8.55
C GLN A 503 26.51 33.03 7.10
N LEU A 504 26.11 34.28 6.87
CA LEU A 504 26.17 34.95 5.58
C LEU A 504 26.99 36.23 5.72
N ALA A 505 28.05 36.35 4.91
CA ALA A 505 28.90 37.57 4.82
C ALA A 505 28.82 38.27 3.46
N LEU A 506 27.92 37.83 2.56
CA LEU A 506 27.71 38.45 1.24
C LEU A 506 26.53 39.44 1.26
N GLY A 507 26.65 40.51 0.52
CA GLY A 507 25.58 41.50 0.39
C GLY A 507 24.44 41.01 -0.53
N GLU A 508 23.20 41.38 -0.21
CA GLU A 508 21.99 40.95 -0.96
C GLU A 508 22.04 41.34 -2.45
N ASP A 509 22.54 42.52 -2.80
CA ASP A 509 22.66 42.96 -4.18
C ASP A 509 23.66 42.14 -4.99
N PHE A 510 24.74 41.71 -4.36
CA PHE A 510 25.72 40.80 -4.96
C PHE A 510 25.10 39.45 -5.23
N MET A 511 24.45 38.85 -4.24
CA MET A 511 23.81 37.54 -4.37
C MET A 511 22.73 37.55 -5.47
N ARG A 512 21.88 38.57 -5.50
CA ARG A 512 20.83 38.73 -6.53
C ARG A 512 21.41 38.81 -7.94
N ARG A 513 22.46 39.60 -8.14
CA ARG A 513 23.13 39.74 -9.46
C ARG A 513 23.75 38.45 -9.96
N HIS A 514 24.22 37.58 -9.06
CA HIS A 514 24.92 36.36 -9.39
C HIS A 514 24.05 35.10 -9.25
N GLY A 515 22.76 35.25 -8.95
CA GLY A 515 21.83 34.11 -8.81
C GLY A 515 22.18 33.18 -7.62
N ILE A 516 22.65 33.77 -6.51
CA ILE A 516 23.06 33.06 -5.31
C ILE A 516 21.92 33.09 -4.29
N GLY A 517 21.41 31.91 -3.93
CA GLY A 517 20.49 31.69 -2.81
C GLY A 517 21.26 31.32 -1.54
N PHE A 518 20.74 31.73 -0.39
CA PHE A 518 21.27 31.37 0.91
C PHE A 518 20.18 30.82 1.82
N LYS A 519 20.47 29.72 2.51
CA LYS A 519 19.63 29.18 3.58
C LYS A 519 20.47 28.97 4.83
N LYS A 520 19.99 29.47 5.95
CA LYS A 520 20.69 29.42 7.23
C LYS A 520 20.47 28.07 7.93
N ILE A 521 21.55 27.41 8.34
CA ILE A 521 21.53 26.21 9.18
C ILE A 521 21.37 26.64 10.65
N PRO A 522 20.56 25.95 11.47
CA PRO A 522 19.54 24.94 11.11
C PRO A 522 18.18 25.57 10.79
N ARG A 523 18.02 26.90 10.91
CA ARG A 523 16.74 27.62 10.87
C ARG A 523 15.91 27.32 9.62
N ASP A 524 16.58 27.31 8.47
CA ASP A 524 15.91 27.18 7.17
C ASP A 524 15.84 25.72 6.66
N ILE A 525 16.29 24.77 7.48
CA ILE A 525 16.00 23.36 7.26
C ILE A 525 14.60 23.11 7.80
N ALA A 526 13.63 22.97 6.90
CA ALA A 526 12.23 22.88 7.27
C ALA A 526 11.93 21.59 8.07
N ARG A 527 11.18 21.73 9.14
CA ARG A 527 10.54 20.63 9.85
C ARG A 527 9.25 20.31 9.11
N LEU A 528 9.29 19.42 8.16
CA LEU A 528 8.14 19.06 7.30
C LEU A 528 7.38 17.86 7.86
#